data_ad786270a2c6864046285484a7cac729
#
_entry.id   ad786270a2c6864046285484a7cac729
#
_cell.length_a   1.000
_cell.length_b   1.000
_cell.length_c   1.000
_cell.angle_alpha   90.00
_cell.angle_beta   90.00
_cell.angle_gamma   90.00
#
_symmetry.space_group_name_H-M   'P 1'
#
loop_
_entity.id
_entity.type
_entity.pdbx_description
1 polymer ?
#
loop_
_entity_poly.entity_id
_entity_poly.type
_entity_poly.pdbx_seq_one_letter_code
_entity_poly.pdbx_strand_id
1 'polypeptide(L)'
;MNFPETLERADSLPDVFEVVKLAAEQHVGRTRGGLMLALADLGNHPRGFLGAFYVIASNVIVMNKVPLVRIRDTQPHLYKHYAFHVLLHEYLHALGYVDEARCRQLVFDLSHTLFGEDHTATQIARDVTRFFPNLVYPDAAWQPADLKLELVANFDRGNTGYIA
;
A
#
# COMPACT_ATOMS: atom_id res chain seq x y z
N MET A 1 -8.68 -3.20 18.87
CA MET A 1 -8.12 -2.02 18.21
C MET A 1 -9.14 -1.43 17.23
N ASN A 2 -9.25 -0.12 17.22
CA ASN A 2 -10.13 0.59 16.29
C ASN A 2 -9.31 1.01 15.06
N PHE A 3 -9.39 0.24 13.99
CA PHE A 3 -8.62 0.49 12.78
C PHE A 3 -9.00 1.81 12.08
N PRO A 4 -10.29 2.18 11.96
CA PRO A 4 -10.65 3.49 11.41
C PRO A 4 -9.98 4.66 12.13
N GLU A 5 -10.02 4.68 13.46
CA GLU A 5 -9.37 5.71 14.25
C GLU A 5 -7.86 5.69 14.09
N THR A 6 -7.27 4.51 14.10
CA THR A 6 -5.81 4.36 13.99
C THR A 6 -5.32 4.90 12.64
N LEU A 7 -6.04 4.60 11.56
CA LEU A 7 -5.71 5.15 10.23
C LEU A 7 -5.91 6.67 10.20
N GLU A 8 -6.97 7.17 10.82
CA GLU A 8 -7.24 8.62 10.86
C GLU A 8 -6.12 9.40 11.54
N ARG A 9 -5.46 8.80 12.52
CA ARG A 9 -4.33 9.42 13.23
C ARG A 9 -3.00 9.32 12.50
N ALA A 10 -2.92 8.54 11.41
CA ALA A 10 -1.68 8.40 10.66
C ALA A 10 -1.38 9.68 9.88
N ASP A 11 -0.16 10.21 10.02
CA ASP A 11 0.24 11.47 9.41
C ASP A 11 1.30 11.31 8.31
N SER A 12 1.86 10.12 8.17
CA SER A 12 2.95 9.86 7.23
C SER A 12 2.83 8.47 6.63
N LEU A 13 3.57 8.20 5.57
CA LEU A 13 3.61 6.86 4.99
C LEU A 13 4.09 5.80 5.99
N PRO A 14 5.13 6.05 6.81
CA PRO A 14 5.48 5.10 7.87
C PRO A 14 4.34 4.85 8.86
N ASP A 15 3.57 5.87 9.23
CA ASP A 15 2.41 5.71 10.11
C ASP A 15 1.33 4.84 9.46
N VAL A 16 1.04 5.08 8.18
CA VAL A 16 0.08 4.26 7.43
C VAL A 16 0.55 2.81 7.36
N PHE A 17 1.85 2.61 7.15
CA PHE A 17 2.40 1.25 7.08
C PHE A 17 2.27 0.49 8.40
N GLU A 18 2.38 1.17 9.54
CA GLU A 18 2.12 0.54 10.83
C GLU A 18 0.68 -0.01 10.90
N VAL A 19 -0.28 0.75 10.40
CA VAL A 19 -1.68 0.29 10.33
C VAL A 19 -1.81 -0.92 9.40
N VAL A 20 -1.12 -0.89 8.26
CA VAL A 20 -1.10 -2.00 7.30
C VAL A 20 -0.59 -3.29 7.97
N LYS A 21 0.53 -3.21 8.69
CA LYS A 21 1.11 -4.37 9.37
C LYS A 21 0.18 -4.94 10.44
N LEU A 22 -0.40 -4.08 11.25
CA LEU A 22 -1.35 -4.49 12.29
C LEU A 22 -2.59 -5.13 11.68
N ALA A 23 -3.12 -4.56 10.61
CA ALA A 23 -4.29 -5.09 9.94
C ALA A 23 -4.02 -6.47 9.32
N ALA A 24 -2.88 -6.64 8.66
CA ALA A 24 -2.51 -7.93 8.09
C ALA A 24 -2.29 -8.97 9.18
N GLU A 25 -1.62 -8.62 10.27
CA GLU A 25 -1.44 -9.53 11.40
C GLU A 25 -2.78 -9.98 11.97
N GLN A 26 -3.70 -9.05 12.17
CA GLN A 26 -5.02 -9.34 12.74
C GLN A 26 -5.84 -10.27 11.83
N HIS A 27 -5.79 -10.05 10.52
CA HIS A 27 -6.67 -10.75 9.58
C HIS A 27 -6.05 -12.05 9.03
N VAL A 28 -4.78 -12.03 8.63
CA VAL A 28 -4.14 -13.21 8.03
C VAL A 28 -3.11 -13.88 8.94
N GLY A 29 -2.78 -13.28 10.07
CA GLY A 29 -1.88 -13.88 11.05
C GLY A 29 -0.42 -13.93 10.62
N ARG A 30 -0.02 -13.13 9.64
CA ARG A 30 1.36 -13.09 9.14
C ARG A 30 1.94 -11.70 9.28
N THR A 31 3.22 -11.64 9.58
CA THR A 31 3.99 -10.40 9.63
C THR A 31 5.33 -10.61 8.94
N ARG A 32 5.90 -9.51 8.47
CA ARG A 32 7.26 -9.49 7.93
C ARG A 32 7.90 -8.16 8.30
N GLY A 33 9.09 -8.21 8.90
CA GLY A 33 9.90 -7.04 9.20
C GLY A 33 10.96 -6.81 8.16
N GLY A 34 11.64 -5.68 8.28
CA GLY A 34 12.77 -5.34 7.44
C GLY A 34 12.42 -4.80 6.06
N LEU A 35 11.17 -4.38 5.85
CA LEU A 35 10.76 -3.83 4.56
C LEU A 35 11.22 -2.37 4.41
N MET A 36 11.58 -2.03 3.19
CA MET A 36 11.97 -0.68 2.80
C MET A 36 10.93 -0.12 1.84
N LEU A 37 10.63 1.16 1.98
CA LEU A 37 9.81 1.88 1.02
C LEU A 37 10.69 2.83 0.21
N ALA A 38 10.58 2.73 -1.10
CA ALA A 38 11.18 3.68 -2.02
C ALA A 38 10.06 4.40 -2.77
N LEU A 39 10.29 5.66 -3.09
CA LEU A 39 9.42 6.43 -3.98
C LEU A 39 10.12 6.59 -5.32
N ALA A 40 9.36 6.52 -6.39
CA ALA A 40 9.88 6.69 -7.74
C ALA A 40 8.82 7.34 -8.62
N ASP A 41 9.27 8.02 -9.67
CA ASP A 41 8.38 8.51 -10.72
C ASP A 41 8.13 7.36 -11.69
N LEU A 42 6.95 6.75 -11.60
CA LEU A 42 6.51 5.67 -12.48
C LEU A 42 5.60 6.18 -13.59
N GLY A 43 5.52 7.51 -13.74
CA GLY A 43 4.72 8.14 -14.77
C GLY A 43 3.26 8.27 -14.40
N ASN A 44 2.53 8.93 -15.30
CA ASN A 44 1.10 9.17 -15.18
C ASN A 44 0.50 9.19 -16.57
N HIS A 45 0.28 8.00 -17.12
CA HIS A 45 -0.29 7.88 -18.46
C HIS A 45 -1.80 8.08 -18.42
N PRO A 46 -2.42 8.75 -19.43
CA PRO A 46 -3.87 8.97 -19.46
C PRO A 46 -4.70 7.68 -19.41
N ARG A 47 -4.14 6.56 -19.88
CA ARG A 47 -4.82 5.27 -19.92
C ARG A 47 -4.56 4.39 -18.70
N GLY A 48 -3.63 4.79 -17.84
CA GLY A 48 -3.34 4.03 -16.64
C GLY A 48 -2.06 4.48 -15.97
N PHE A 49 -2.05 4.42 -14.64
CA PHE A 49 -0.84 4.68 -13.86
C PHE A 49 -0.64 3.57 -12.84
N LEU A 50 0.62 3.26 -12.57
CA LEU A 50 0.97 2.30 -11.53
C LEU A 50 0.97 3.01 -10.18
N GLY A 51 0.31 2.39 -9.17
CA GLY A 51 0.35 2.91 -7.81
C GLY A 51 1.64 2.52 -7.10
N ALA A 52 2.05 1.27 -7.25
CA ALA A 52 3.22 0.72 -6.60
C ALA A 52 3.55 -0.66 -7.17
N PHE A 53 4.69 -1.19 -6.77
CA PHE A 53 5.02 -2.59 -6.99
C PHE A 53 5.92 -3.09 -5.87
N TYR A 54 5.92 -4.41 -5.68
CA TYR A 54 6.83 -5.08 -4.75
C TYR A 54 7.88 -5.83 -5.57
N VAL A 55 9.14 -5.66 -5.20
CA VAL A 55 10.25 -6.39 -5.85
C VAL A 55 10.31 -7.79 -5.24
N ILE A 56 9.85 -8.80 -5.99
CA ILE A 56 9.78 -10.19 -5.52
C ILE A 56 11.15 -10.67 -5.03
N ALA A 57 11.13 -11.43 -3.93
CA ALA A 57 12.32 -11.98 -3.26
C ALA A 57 13.24 -10.89 -2.68
N SER A 58 12.77 -9.65 -2.59
CA SER A 58 13.48 -8.56 -1.93
C SER A 58 12.73 -8.09 -0.69
N ASN A 59 13.21 -7.01 -0.11
CA ASN A 59 12.54 -6.32 1.00
C ASN A 59 12.09 -4.91 0.61
N VAL A 60 11.85 -4.66 -0.69
CA VAL A 60 11.56 -3.32 -1.19
C VAL A 60 10.16 -3.24 -1.79
N ILE A 61 9.37 -2.27 -1.30
CA ILE A 61 8.14 -1.81 -1.92
C ILE A 61 8.46 -0.46 -2.57
N VAL A 62 8.04 -0.28 -3.82
CA VAL A 62 8.22 0.99 -4.54
C VAL A 62 6.85 1.60 -4.80
N MET A 63 6.63 2.82 -4.33
CA MET A 63 5.41 3.58 -4.61
C MET A 63 5.66 4.64 -5.67
N ASN A 64 4.70 4.82 -6.55
CA ASN A 64 4.71 5.90 -7.52
C ASN A 64 4.43 7.23 -6.81
N LYS A 65 5.40 8.14 -6.83
CA LYS A 65 5.24 9.44 -6.19
C LYS A 65 4.27 10.39 -6.92
N VAL A 66 4.06 10.18 -8.21
CA VAL A 66 3.20 11.07 -9.01
C VAL A 66 1.75 11.06 -8.52
N PRO A 67 1.06 9.91 -8.39
CA PRO A 67 -0.30 9.92 -7.84
C PRO A 67 -0.35 10.34 -6.38
N LEU A 68 0.68 10.06 -5.57
CA LEU A 68 0.71 10.51 -4.18
C LEU A 68 0.63 12.04 -4.09
N VAL A 69 1.42 12.75 -4.89
CA VAL A 69 1.41 14.22 -4.92
C VAL A 69 0.08 14.72 -5.43
N ARG A 70 -0.42 14.15 -6.53
CA ARG A 70 -1.69 14.56 -7.12
C ARG A 70 -2.86 14.42 -6.15
N ILE A 71 -2.97 13.27 -5.48
CA ILE A 71 -4.07 13.02 -4.54
C ILE A 71 -3.97 13.96 -3.35
N ARG A 72 -2.75 14.19 -2.83
CA ARG A 72 -2.55 15.15 -1.74
C ARG A 72 -3.03 16.55 -2.11
N ASP A 73 -2.75 16.97 -3.35
CA ASP A 73 -3.06 18.32 -3.81
C ASP A 73 -4.53 18.50 -4.20
N THR A 74 -5.16 17.46 -4.76
CA THR A 74 -6.52 17.56 -5.33
C THR A 74 -7.60 16.90 -4.47
N GLN A 75 -7.27 15.85 -3.75
CA GLN A 75 -8.19 15.07 -2.94
C GLN A 75 -7.53 14.65 -1.63
N PRO A 76 -7.09 15.62 -0.78
CA PRO A 76 -6.31 15.30 0.42
C PRO A 76 -7.04 14.35 1.39
N HIS A 77 -8.35 14.37 1.40
CA HIS A 77 -9.15 13.46 2.24
C HIS A 77 -9.02 11.98 1.82
N LEU A 78 -8.56 11.70 0.61
CA LEU A 78 -8.34 10.34 0.13
C LEU A 78 -6.89 9.87 0.25
N TYR A 79 -5.96 10.76 0.61
CA TYR A 79 -4.53 10.45 0.58
C TYR A 79 -4.15 9.24 1.43
N LYS A 80 -4.50 9.25 2.71
CA LYS A 80 -4.13 8.14 3.59
C LYS A 80 -4.91 6.85 3.26
N HIS A 81 -6.12 6.96 2.77
CA HIS A 81 -6.90 5.81 2.33
C HIS A 81 -6.31 5.17 1.08
N TYR A 82 -5.86 6.00 0.13
CA TYR A 82 -5.13 5.54 -1.05
C TYR A 82 -3.83 4.85 -0.64
N ALA A 83 -3.04 5.51 0.20
CA ALA A 83 -1.77 4.97 0.68
C ALA A 83 -1.95 3.63 1.41
N PHE A 84 -2.96 3.55 2.28
CA PHE A 84 -3.31 2.31 2.97
C PHE A 84 -3.63 1.19 1.98
N HIS A 85 -4.50 1.47 1.01
CA HIS A 85 -4.92 0.48 0.02
C HIS A 85 -3.74 -0.07 -0.78
N VAL A 86 -2.91 0.83 -1.30
CA VAL A 86 -1.77 0.45 -2.15
C VAL A 86 -0.69 -0.26 -1.34
N LEU A 87 -0.35 0.27 -0.16
CA LEU A 87 0.65 -0.37 0.72
C LEU A 87 0.19 -1.74 1.21
N LEU A 88 -1.08 -1.88 1.55
CA LEU A 88 -1.63 -3.18 1.96
C LEU A 88 -1.50 -4.20 0.82
N HIS A 89 -1.84 -3.80 -0.40
CA HIS A 89 -1.74 -4.66 -1.57
C HIS A 89 -0.29 -5.18 -1.74
N GLU A 90 0.68 -4.28 -1.71
CA GLU A 90 2.08 -4.64 -1.89
C GLU A 90 2.63 -5.42 -0.67
N TYR A 91 2.19 -5.09 0.53
CA TYR A 91 2.58 -5.84 1.72
C TYR A 91 2.09 -7.28 1.67
N LEU A 92 0.87 -7.52 1.18
CA LEU A 92 0.35 -8.88 1.01
C LEU A 92 1.18 -9.66 0.00
N HIS A 93 1.64 -9.02 -1.08
CA HIS A 93 2.61 -9.65 -1.99
C HIS A 93 3.90 -10.01 -1.24
N ALA A 94 4.40 -9.11 -0.42
CA ALA A 94 5.61 -9.36 0.39
C ALA A 94 5.42 -10.50 1.40
N LEU A 95 4.20 -10.74 1.86
CA LEU A 95 3.87 -11.85 2.74
C LEU A 95 3.72 -13.19 1.98
N GLY A 96 3.77 -13.18 0.65
CA GLY A 96 3.71 -14.38 -0.16
C GLY A 96 2.45 -14.57 -0.97
N TYR A 97 1.49 -13.65 -0.89
CA TYR A 97 0.28 -13.72 -1.69
C TYR A 97 0.53 -13.09 -3.06
N VAL A 98 1.18 -13.84 -3.95
CA VAL A 98 1.67 -13.31 -5.23
C VAL A 98 0.62 -13.29 -6.35
N ASP A 99 -0.43 -14.09 -6.24
CA ASP A 99 -1.52 -14.06 -7.22
C ASP A 99 -2.32 -12.77 -7.10
N GLU A 100 -2.44 -12.02 -8.21
CA GLU A 100 -3.10 -10.71 -8.20
C GLU A 100 -4.56 -10.79 -7.79
N ALA A 101 -5.32 -11.73 -8.34
CA ALA A 101 -6.73 -11.86 -8.01
C ALA A 101 -6.92 -12.21 -6.52
N ARG A 102 -6.10 -13.11 -6.00
CA ARG A 102 -6.13 -13.48 -4.59
C ARG A 102 -5.74 -12.31 -3.70
N CYS A 103 -4.71 -11.55 -4.08
CA CYS A 103 -4.26 -10.39 -3.32
C CYS A 103 -5.36 -9.34 -3.23
N ARG A 104 -6.02 -9.02 -4.35
CA ARG A 104 -7.13 -8.06 -4.36
C ARG A 104 -8.29 -8.52 -3.49
N GLN A 105 -8.62 -9.79 -3.52
CA GLN A 105 -9.68 -10.34 -2.67
C GLN A 105 -9.32 -10.20 -1.20
N LEU A 106 -8.08 -10.47 -0.83
CA LEU A 106 -7.62 -10.31 0.55
C LEU A 106 -7.66 -8.86 1.00
N VAL A 107 -7.27 -7.92 0.14
CA VAL A 107 -7.35 -6.48 0.46
C VAL A 107 -8.80 -6.11 0.78
N PHE A 108 -9.76 -6.57 -0.03
CA PHE A 108 -11.17 -6.32 0.22
C PHE A 108 -11.65 -6.98 1.52
N ASP A 109 -11.39 -8.27 1.70
CA ASP A 109 -11.85 -9.02 2.86
C ASP A 109 -11.32 -8.41 4.16
N LEU A 110 -10.06 -8.03 4.18
CA LEU A 110 -9.41 -7.40 5.30
C LEU A 110 -10.03 -6.03 5.59
N SER A 111 -10.15 -5.20 4.56
CA SER A 111 -10.72 -3.86 4.71
C SER A 111 -12.16 -3.93 5.21
N HIS A 112 -12.97 -4.80 4.63
CA HIS A 112 -14.35 -5.00 5.02
C HIS A 112 -14.47 -5.45 6.49
N THR A 113 -13.67 -6.42 6.88
CA THR A 113 -13.71 -6.99 8.23
C THR A 113 -13.25 -5.98 9.30
N LEU A 114 -12.19 -5.23 9.03
CA LEU A 114 -11.55 -4.38 10.03
C LEU A 114 -12.05 -2.94 10.03
N PHE A 115 -12.52 -2.43 8.89
CA PHE A 115 -13.00 -1.06 8.78
C PHE A 115 -14.52 -0.94 8.64
N GLY A 116 -15.18 -2.02 8.22
CA GLY A 116 -16.63 -2.02 8.03
C GLY A 116 -17.05 -1.67 6.61
N GLU A 117 -18.30 -1.95 6.30
CA GLU A 117 -18.88 -1.84 4.96
C GLU A 117 -18.78 -0.43 4.37
N ASP A 118 -19.03 0.60 5.18
CA ASP A 118 -19.18 1.97 4.68
C ASP A 118 -17.89 2.80 4.72
N HIS A 119 -16.82 2.24 5.26
CA HIS A 119 -15.55 2.97 5.37
C HIS A 119 -14.91 3.16 3.99
N THR A 120 -14.25 4.31 3.80
CA THR A 120 -13.61 4.65 2.53
C THR A 120 -12.60 3.59 2.07
N ALA A 121 -11.82 3.04 2.99
CA ALA A 121 -10.86 1.97 2.64
C ALA A 121 -11.57 0.75 2.03
N THR A 122 -12.72 0.37 2.57
CA THR A 122 -13.53 -0.74 2.05
C THR A 122 -14.13 -0.40 0.70
N GLN A 123 -14.62 0.83 0.54
CA GLN A 123 -15.18 1.27 -0.74
C GLN A 123 -14.13 1.29 -1.85
N ILE A 124 -12.91 1.74 -1.54
CA ILE A 124 -11.80 1.71 -2.50
C ILE A 124 -11.46 0.26 -2.86
N ALA A 125 -11.38 -0.63 -1.88
CA ALA A 125 -11.07 -2.04 -2.12
C ALA A 125 -12.14 -2.75 -2.94
N ARG A 126 -13.40 -2.34 -2.78
CA ARG A 126 -14.52 -2.90 -3.56
C ARG A 126 -14.47 -2.50 -5.02
N ASP A 127 -14.19 -1.23 -5.29
CA ASP A 127 -14.16 -0.68 -6.64
C ASP A 127 -13.14 0.46 -6.72
N VAL A 128 -11.88 0.09 -6.92
CA VAL A 128 -10.80 1.05 -6.97
C VAL A 128 -10.94 2.04 -8.13
N THR A 129 -11.51 1.59 -9.25
CA THR A 129 -11.67 2.43 -10.44
C THR A 129 -12.68 3.56 -10.25
N ARG A 130 -13.60 3.41 -9.31
CA ARG A 130 -14.54 4.47 -8.94
C ARG A 130 -13.82 5.69 -8.36
N PHE A 131 -12.75 5.45 -7.59
CA PHE A 131 -11.99 6.50 -6.92
C PHE A 131 -10.76 6.92 -7.73
N PHE A 132 -10.12 5.96 -8.40
CA PHE A 132 -8.89 6.14 -9.15
C PHE A 132 -9.01 5.42 -10.50
N PRO A 133 -9.73 6.01 -11.48
CA PRO A 133 -10.14 5.30 -12.71
C PRO A 133 -8.98 4.71 -13.51
N ASN A 134 -7.79 5.31 -13.41
CA ASN A 134 -6.65 4.92 -14.22
C ASN A 134 -5.60 4.12 -13.45
N LEU A 135 -5.90 3.70 -12.23
CA LEU A 135 -4.98 2.90 -11.43
C LEU A 135 -4.92 1.47 -12.00
N VAL A 136 -3.71 1.00 -12.30
CA VAL A 136 -3.47 -0.37 -12.76
C VAL A 136 -2.49 -1.06 -11.84
N TYR A 137 -2.61 -2.39 -11.78
CA TYR A 137 -1.70 -3.25 -11.01
C TYR A 137 -0.88 -4.07 -11.99
N PRO A 138 0.46 -4.04 -11.89
CA PRO A 138 1.30 -4.91 -12.70
C PRO A 138 1.25 -6.36 -12.18
N ASP A 139 1.75 -7.30 -12.98
CA ASP A 139 2.05 -8.62 -12.45
C ASP A 139 2.99 -8.51 -11.25
N ALA A 140 2.85 -9.44 -10.30
CA ALA A 140 3.64 -9.40 -9.08
C ALA A 140 5.16 -9.43 -9.35
N ALA A 141 5.57 -10.05 -10.45
CA ALA A 141 6.99 -10.13 -10.84
C ALA A 141 7.45 -8.95 -11.69
N TRP A 142 6.56 -8.02 -12.06
CA TRP A 142 6.93 -6.88 -12.90
C TRP A 142 7.79 -5.89 -12.14
N GLN A 143 8.82 -5.41 -12.81
CA GLN A 143 9.62 -4.27 -12.34
C GLN A 143 10.26 -3.58 -13.53
N PRO A 144 10.40 -2.23 -13.50
CA PRO A 144 11.04 -1.50 -14.58
C PRO A 144 12.56 -1.72 -14.59
N ALA A 145 13.17 -1.48 -15.76
CA ALA A 145 14.61 -1.69 -15.95
C ALA A 145 15.48 -0.67 -15.19
N ASP A 146 15.09 0.60 -15.22
CA ASP A 146 15.85 1.69 -14.59
C ASP A 146 14.94 2.57 -13.75
N LEU A 147 15.31 2.74 -12.48
CA LEU A 147 14.57 3.63 -11.58
C LEU A 147 15.50 4.42 -10.68
N LYS A 148 15.17 5.68 -10.49
CA LYS A 148 15.71 6.49 -9.40
C LYS A 148 14.82 6.29 -8.19
N LEU A 149 15.36 5.69 -7.15
CA LEU A 149 14.63 5.41 -5.92
C LEU A 149 14.97 6.45 -4.84
N GLU A 150 13.92 6.95 -4.19
CA GLU A 150 14.05 7.81 -3.01
C GLU A 150 13.59 7.03 -1.81
N LEU A 151 14.50 6.66 -0.93
CA LEU A 151 14.16 5.87 0.26
C LEU A 151 13.41 6.72 1.29
N VAL A 152 12.36 6.13 1.85
CA VAL A 152 11.59 6.74 2.94
C VAL A 152 12.19 6.29 4.26
N ALA A 153 12.69 7.25 5.05
CA ALA A 153 13.32 6.97 6.33
C ALA A 153 12.30 6.41 7.34
N ASN A 154 12.75 5.47 8.15
CA ASN A 154 11.96 4.89 9.26
C ASN A 154 10.63 4.28 8.82
N PHE A 155 10.58 3.74 7.63
CA PHE A 155 9.36 3.16 7.07
C PHE A 155 8.87 1.98 7.91
N ASP A 156 9.73 1.00 8.15
CA ASP A 156 9.40 -0.16 8.97
C ASP A 156 10.03 -0.02 10.36
N ARG A 157 9.23 0.41 11.32
CA ARG A 157 9.67 0.64 12.70
C ARG A 157 9.99 -0.65 13.44
N GLY A 158 9.40 -1.77 13.01
CA GLY A 158 9.70 -3.09 13.56
C GLY A 158 11.10 -3.57 13.24
N ASN A 159 11.79 -2.88 12.32
CA ASN A 159 13.11 -3.25 11.83
C ASN A 159 14.25 -2.84 12.78
N THR A 160 14.00 -1.98 13.75
CA THR A 160 15.04 -1.44 14.64
C THR A 160 15.74 -2.52 15.47
N GLY A 161 15.05 -3.62 15.76
CA GLY A 161 15.62 -4.73 16.51
C GLY A 161 16.66 -5.55 15.76
N TYR A 162 16.78 -5.40 14.46
CA TYR A 162 17.70 -6.18 13.62
C TYR A 162 19.07 -5.53 13.46
N ILE A 163 19.23 -4.33 13.99
CA ILE A 163 20.46 -3.55 13.84
C ILE A 163 21.43 -3.83 15.01
N ALA A 164 20.91 -4.45 16.03
CA ALA A 164 21.70 -4.71 17.24
C ALA A 164 22.74 -5.82 17.04
#